data_67b44a184d5fa106400dea66a74f7a54
#
_entry.id   67b44a184d5fa106400dea66a74f7a54
#
_cell.length_a   1.000
_cell.length_b   1.000
_cell.length_c   1.000
_cell.angle_alpha   90.00
_cell.angle_beta   90.00
_cell.angle_gamma   90.00
#
_symmetry.space_group_name_H-M   'P 1'
#
loop_
_entity.id
_entity.type
_entity.pdbx_description
1 polymer ?
#
loop_
_entity_poly.entity_id
_entity_poly.type
_entity_poly.pdbx_seq_one_letter_code
_entity_poly.pdbx_strand_id
1 'polypeptide(L)'
;DKKGVVVGIGWTGGWYATLSRSGKAATLNSGKEKMKLYLRPGESIRTPRICMLFWQGNDPMDGNNRFRRFMLAHHTRKIDGKFAEYPLSAGFDWGDPAPCNEYGCLTEEFAVALINRYKQFGIVPEVFWLDAGWYEGSGGPDFSGGNWSTCVGNWIIDSTRFPRGLKPLSDAAHRVGAKFMVWFEPERAIVNSWLAKTHPEWMLSSSDKNPVQLFDLGNAEACAWLSKYIGDLLEQNGIDYYRQDFNMGISPYWEANDEPGRTGMKEIRHVEGLYKFWDYLLDRFPRLMIDNCAAGGRRLDLETMSRSAPLWRTDYRCHTYGLNFFLPLHGTGIYGTDDYNFRSSLSSTMVINWEITSIRGSIPDMQRVIAEYKELRPYFYEDYYPLTGLGDLTGDDVWLAYQLNKPSDGTGIVVAFRRKDNPQDSTVVKLRGLDPQQVYSVQ
;
A
#
# COMPACT_ATOMS: atom_id res chain seq x y z
N ASP A 1 -25.62 -9.21 25.59
CA ASP A 1 -25.01 -8.22 24.69
C ASP A 1 -23.58 -7.93 25.11
N LYS A 2 -22.66 -7.85 24.14
CA LYS A 2 -21.28 -7.41 24.34
C LYS A 2 -21.18 -5.92 23.99
N LYS A 3 -20.30 -5.21 24.69
CA LYS A 3 -20.02 -3.79 24.44
C LYS A 3 -18.52 -3.59 24.36
N GLY A 4 -18.09 -2.69 23.51
CA GLY A 4 -16.67 -2.37 23.37
C GLY A 4 -16.43 -1.06 22.66
N VAL A 5 -15.15 -0.77 22.50
CA VAL A 5 -14.67 0.37 21.70
C VAL A 5 -13.56 -0.14 20.78
N VAL A 6 -13.61 0.28 19.52
CA VAL A 6 -12.49 0.14 18.57
C VAL A 6 -11.78 1.49 18.53
N VAL A 7 -10.47 1.49 18.68
CA VAL A 7 -9.66 2.71 18.68
C VAL A 7 -8.76 2.71 17.45
N GLY A 8 -8.80 3.78 16.67
CA GLY A 8 -7.93 4.02 15.53
C GLY A 8 -7.03 5.23 15.79
N ILE A 9 -5.74 5.10 15.49
CA ILE A 9 -4.77 6.19 15.58
C ILE A 9 -4.54 6.76 14.18
N GLY A 10 -4.72 8.06 14.02
CA GLY A 10 -4.54 8.79 12.76
C GLY A 10 -3.26 9.64 12.80
N TRP A 11 -2.13 8.99 12.62
CA TRP A 11 -0.81 9.63 12.56
C TRP A 11 0.19 8.70 11.87
N THR A 12 0.85 9.16 10.82
CA THR A 12 1.83 8.36 10.08
C THR A 12 3.26 8.44 10.63
N GLY A 13 3.50 9.29 11.62
CA GLY A 13 4.76 9.36 12.37
C GLY A 13 4.78 8.42 13.57
N GLY A 14 5.79 8.60 14.45
CA GLY A 14 5.91 7.84 15.70
C GLY A 14 4.79 8.16 16.69
N TRP A 15 4.07 7.13 17.14
CA TRP A 15 3.03 7.24 18.17
C TRP A 15 3.11 6.07 19.15
N TYR A 16 2.52 6.25 20.32
CA TYR A 16 2.37 5.17 21.29
C TYR A 16 0.91 5.02 21.72
N ALA A 17 0.56 3.81 22.14
CA ALA A 17 -0.68 3.53 22.81
C ALA A 17 -0.45 2.51 23.92
N THR A 18 -0.94 2.79 25.12
CA THR A 18 -0.90 1.90 26.28
C THR A 18 -2.32 1.63 26.73
N LEU A 19 -2.69 0.37 26.79
CA LEU A 19 -3.98 -0.07 27.30
C LEU A 19 -3.76 -0.76 28.65
N SER A 20 -4.47 -0.29 29.67
CA SER A 20 -4.43 -0.86 30.99
C SER A 20 -5.84 -1.10 31.54
N ARG A 21 -5.95 -2.04 32.50
CA ARG A 21 -7.22 -2.37 33.17
C ARG A 21 -7.03 -2.37 34.68
N SER A 22 -7.90 -1.67 35.38
CA SER A 22 -8.00 -1.71 36.84
C SER A 22 -9.45 -1.98 37.23
N GLY A 23 -9.75 -3.15 37.77
CA GLY A 23 -11.10 -3.57 38.07
C GLY A 23 -12.00 -3.57 36.81
N LYS A 24 -13.04 -2.75 36.83
CA LYS A 24 -13.99 -2.56 35.70
C LYS A 24 -13.59 -1.41 34.74
N ALA A 25 -12.60 -0.60 35.09
CA ALA A 25 -12.15 0.51 34.27
C ALA A 25 -11.04 0.07 33.31
N ALA A 26 -11.18 0.46 32.04
CA ALA A 26 -10.12 0.37 31.04
C ALA A 26 -9.60 1.79 30.74
N THR A 27 -8.29 1.94 30.71
CA THR A 27 -7.62 3.23 30.41
C THR A 27 -6.78 3.08 29.15
N LEU A 28 -7.02 3.96 28.18
CA LEU A 28 -6.17 4.12 27.02
C LEU A 28 -5.35 5.39 27.19
N ASN A 29 -4.04 5.26 27.05
CA ASN A 29 -3.10 6.37 27.01
C ASN A 29 -2.41 6.34 25.65
N SER A 30 -2.55 7.39 24.84
CA SER A 30 -2.02 7.43 23.50
C SER A 30 -1.60 8.85 23.11
N GLY A 31 -0.56 8.94 22.31
CA GLY A 31 -0.05 10.22 21.83
C GLY A 31 1.14 10.05 20.89
N LYS A 32 1.75 11.18 20.53
CA LYS A 32 2.99 11.21 19.77
C LYS A 32 4.15 10.69 20.62
N GLU A 33 4.93 9.79 20.05
CA GLU A 33 6.20 9.33 20.65
C GLU A 33 7.24 10.45 20.66
N LYS A 34 8.18 10.44 21.64
CA LYS A 34 9.33 11.35 21.73
C LYS A 34 8.98 12.83 21.48
N MET A 35 8.04 13.39 22.25
CA MET A 35 7.68 14.80 22.16
C MET A 35 8.01 15.54 23.44
N LYS A 36 8.91 16.54 23.34
CA LYS A 36 9.18 17.51 24.41
C LYS A 36 9.52 18.85 23.77
N LEU A 37 8.53 19.72 23.65
CA LEU A 37 8.68 20.98 22.92
C LEU A 37 7.82 22.11 23.52
N TYR A 38 8.16 23.33 23.16
CA TYR A 38 7.34 24.50 23.34
C TYR A 38 6.91 25.07 21.98
N LEU A 39 5.79 25.76 21.95
CA LEU A 39 5.33 26.50 20.78
C LEU A 39 5.73 27.96 20.90
N ARG A 40 6.15 28.56 19.81
CA ARG A 40 6.43 30.00 19.70
C ARG A 40 5.11 30.77 19.56
N PRO A 41 5.10 32.07 19.88
CA PRO A 41 3.89 32.89 19.65
C PRO A 41 3.38 32.78 18.21
N GLY A 42 2.10 32.47 18.05
CA GLY A 42 1.47 32.28 16.74
C GLY A 42 1.72 30.92 16.08
N GLU A 43 2.53 30.06 16.68
CA GLU A 43 2.82 28.72 16.15
C GLU A 43 1.73 27.71 16.54
N SER A 44 1.37 26.86 15.63
CA SER A 44 0.48 25.72 15.86
C SER A 44 1.10 24.43 15.31
N ILE A 45 0.71 23.30 15.87
CA ILE A 45 1.08 21.96 15.42
C ILE A 45 -0.14 21.08 15.33
N ARG A 46 -0.05 20.08 14.48
CA ARG A 46 -0.98 18.96 14.45
C ARG A 46 -0.47 17.84 15.37
N THR A 47 -1.40 17.23 16.10
CA THR A 47 -1.14 16.03 16.92
C THR A 47 -1.82 14.82 16.28
N PRO A 48 -1.48 13.57 16.70
CA PRO A 48 -2.25 12.39 16.33
C PRO A 48 -3.74 12.56 16.58
N ARG A 49 -4.58 12.20 15.62
CA ARG A 49 -6.02 12.08 15.81
C ARG A 49 -6.34 10.70 16.36
N ILE A 50 -7.25 10.64 17.32
CA ILE A 50 -7.69 9.38 17.91
C ILE A 50 -9.19 9.25 17.63
N CYS A 51 -9.54 8.19 16.89
CA CYS A 51 -10.92 7.80 16.63
C CYS A 51 -11.35 6.76 17.67
N MET A 52 -12.50 6.92 18.25
CA MET A 52 -13.13 5.92 19.13
C MET A 52 -14.50 5.57 18.58
N LEU A 53 -14.69 4.32 18.15
CA LEU A 53 -15.96 3.79 17.69
C LEU A 53 -16.54 2.89 18.79
N PHE A 54 -17.59 3.35 19.46
CA PHE A 54 -18.33 2.57 20.44
C PHE A 54 -19.29 1.63 19.76
N TRP A 55 -19.36 0.39 20.24
CA TRP A 55 -20.24 -0.63 19.67
C TRP A 55 -20.94 -1.46 20.73
N GLN A 56 -22.09 -2.04 20.34
CA GLN A 56 -22.84 -3.04 21.09
C GLN A 56 -23.34 -4.08 20.09
N GLY A 57 -23.26 -5.37 20.45
CA GLY A 57 -23.68 -6.47 19.61
C GLY A 57 -23.57 -7.82 20.33
N ASN A 58 -23.74 -8.90 19.61
CA ASN A 58 -23.64 -10.25 20.15
C ASN A 58 -22.27 -10.89 19.92
N ASP A 59 -21.54 -10.40 18.94
CA ASP A 59 -20.24 -10.89 18.52
C ASP A 59 -19.18 -9.79 18.66
N PRO A 60 -17.96 -10.08 19.18
CA PRO A 60 -16.85 -9.12 19.15
C PRO A 60 -16.56 -8.56 17.76
N MET A 61 -16.75 -9.35 16.69
CA MET A 61 -16.56 -8.91 15.32
C MET A 61 -17.58 -7.85 14.86
N ASP A 62 -18.69 -7.65 15.56
CA ASP A 62 -19.65 -6.56 15.25
C ASP A 62 -18.96 -5.20 15.34
N GLY A 63 -18.07 -5.01 16.32
CA GLY A 63 -17.26 -3.79 16.44
C GLY A 63 -16.27 -3.63 15.30
N ASN A 64 -15.56 -4.69 14.94
CA ASN A 64 -14.60 -4.69 13.85
C ASN A 64 -15.29 -4.43 12.49
N ASN A 65 -16.41 -5.10 12.23
CA ASN A 65 -17.16 -4.91 10.99
C ASN A 65 -17.77 -3.50 10.88
N ARG A 66 -18.22 -2.90 12.00
CA ARG A 66 -18.60 -1.48 12.04
C ARG A 66 -17.42 -0.57 11.73
N PHE A 67 -16.22 -0.87 12.24
CA PHE A 67 -15.03 -0.11 11.94
C PHE A 67 -14.59 -0.27 10.47
N ARG A 68 -14.68 -1.48 9.89
CA ARG A 68 -14.45 -1.71 8.45
C ARG A 68 -15.37 -0.83 7.59
N ARG A 69 -16.67 -0.81 7.89
CA ARG A 69 -17.65 0.06 7.20
C ARG A 69 -17.35 1.55 7.41
N PHE A 70 -16.90 1.94 8.61
CA PHE A 70 -16.43 3.30 8.88
C PHE A 70 -15.21 3.67 8.04
N MET A 71 -14.24 2.77 7.88
CA MET A 71 -13.08 2.96 7.01
C MET A 71 -13.51 3.19 5.55
N LEU A 72 -14.39 2.35 5.02
CA LEU A 72 -14.90 2.50 3.66
C LEU A 72 -15.69 3.80 3.45
N ALA A 73 -16.49 4.20 4.43
CA ALA A 73 -17.33 5.39 4.30
C ALA A 73 -16.55 6.71 4.45
N HIS A 74 -15.52 6.74 5.32
CA HIS A 74 -14.90 7.98 5.78
C HIS A 74 -13.38 8.06 5.61
N HIS A 75 -12.69 6.92 5.45
CA HIS A 75 -11.24 6.84 5.36
C HIS A 75 -10.79 6.06 4.12
N THR A 76 -11.44 6.31 3.00
CA THR A 76 -11.13 5.72 1.70
C THR A 76 -11.27 6.79 0.63
N ARG A 77 -10.36 6.78 -0.35
CA ARG A 77 -10.43 7.70 -1.49
C ARG A 77 -11.77 7.57 -2.20
N LYS A 78 -12.41 8.70 -2.46
CA LYS A 78 -13.64 8.78 -3.26
C LYS A 78 -13.32 9.45 -4.60
N ILE A 79 -13.83 8.84 -5.66
CA ILE A 79 -13.83 9.41 -7.02
C ILE A 79 -15.29 9.54 -7.44
N ASP A 80 -15.67 10.74 -7.88
CA ASP A 80 -17.06 11.04 -8.26
C ASP A 80 -18.09 10.69 -7.15
N GLY A 81 -17.70 10.90 -5.88
CA GLY A 81 -18.55 10.69 -4.70
C GLY A 81 -18.69 9.22 -4.25
N LYS A 82 -18.12 8.26 -4.97
CA LYS A 82 -18.10 6.83 -4.62
C LYS A 82 -16.72 6.43 -4.14
N PHE A 83 -16.62 5.42 -3.26
CA PHE A 83 -15.31 4.88 -2.94
C PHE A 83 -14.66 4.30 -4.20
N ALA A 84 -13.36 4.54 -4.35
CA ALA A 84 -12.61 4.01 -5.47
C ALA A 84 -12.32 2.53 -5.21
N GLU A 85 -12.83 1.64 -6.08
CA GLU A 85 -12.45 0.24 -6.03
C GLU A 85 -10.96 0.09 -6.28
N TYR A 86 -10.33 -0.82 -5.55
CA TYR A 86 -8.91 -1.08 -5.71
C TYR A 86 -8.68 -2.01 -6.91
N PRO A 87 -7.67 -1.71 -7.74
CA PRO A 87 -7.49 -2.38 -9.02
C PRO A 87 -6.82 -3.75 -8.90
N LEU A 88 -7.06 -4.60 -9.89
CA LEU A 88 -6.12 -5.64 -10.27
C LEU A 88 -5.00 -4.97 -11.06
N SER A 89 -3.77 -5.03 -10.57
CA SER A 89 -2.61 -4.45 -11.24
C SER A 89 -1.61 -5.52 -11.68
N ALA A 90 -0.69 -5.16 -12.57
CA ALA A 90 0.43 -6.00 -12.97
C ALA A 90 1.71 -5.18 -13.00
N GLY A 91 2.78 -5.70 -12.41
CA GLY A 91 4.13 -5.20 -12.59
C GLY A 91 4.67 -5.50 -13.98
N PHE A 92 5.77 -4.83 -14.34
CA PHE A 92 6.53 -5.21 -15.51
C PHE A 92 7.51 -6.31 -15.13
N ASP A 93 7.27 -7.50 -15.65
CA ASP A 93 8.09 -8.67 -15.42
C ASP A 93 9.18 -8.79 -16.50
N TRP A 94 10.36 -9.18 -16.08
CA TRP A 94 11.55 -9.23 -16.92
C TRP A 94 11.85 -10.60 -17.52
N GLY A 95 11.10 -11.59 -17.15
CA GLY A 95 11.47 -12.97 -17.37
C GLY A 95 12.51 -13.50 -16.36
N ASP A 96 12.66 -14.81 -16.31
CA ASP A 96 13.60 -15.49 -15.43
C ASP A 96 14.49 -16.46 -16.24
N PRO A 97 15.83 -16.31 -16.18
CA PRO A 97 16.53 -15.30 -15.39
C PRO A 97 16.40 -13.90 -15.98
N ALA A 98 16.19 -12.90 -15.11
CA ALA A 98 16.26 -11.52 -15.54
C ALA A 98 17.69 -11.20 -16.05
N PRO A 99 17.82 -10.47 -17.17
CA PRO A 99 19.14 -10.17 -17.72
C PRO A 99 19.92 -9.13 -16.90
N CYS A 100 19.30 -8.53 -15.90
CA CYS A 100 19.88 -7.50 -15.06
C CYS A 100 19.40 -7.59 -13.61
N ASN A 101 19.92 -6.70 -12.76
CA ASN A 101 19.49 -6.60 -11.39
C ASN A 101 18.13 -5.88 -11.31
N GLU A 102 17.13 -6.55 -10.74
CA GLU A 102 15.77 -6.04 -10.51
C GLU A 102 15.23 -5.20 -11.68
N TYR A 103 15.08 -3.90 -11.50
CA TYR A 103 14.39 -3.00 -12.43
C TYR A 103 15.31 -2.35 -13.48
N GLY A 104 16.61 -2.66 -13.48
CA GLY A 104 17.60 -2.00 -14.32
C GLY A 104 17.51 -2.28 -15.82
N CYS A 105 16.82 -3.36 -16.23
CA CYS A 105 16.68 -3.75 -17.63
C CYS A 105 15.50 -3.10 -18.35
N LEU A 106 14.54 -2.54 -17.67
CA LEU A 106 13.31 -2.06 -18.28
C LEU A 106 13.61 -0.93 -19.27
N THR A 107 13.11 -1.11 -20.49
CA THR A 107 13.14 -0.11 -21.55
C THR A 107 11.73 0.23 -22.00
N GLU A 108 11.59 1.36 -22.68
CA GLU A 108 10.33 1.77 -23.31
C GLU A 108 9.78 0.69 -24.26
N GLU A 109 10.65 0.15 -25.13
CA GLU A 109 10.27 -0.87 -26.10
C GLU A 109 9.77 -2.14 -25.43
N PHE A 110 10.51 -2.65 -24.44
CA PHE A 110 10.13 -3.85 -23.70
C PHE A 110 8.80 -3.66 -22.96
N ALA A 111 8.61 -2.55 -22.27
CA ALA A 111 7.37 -2.27 -21.52
C ALA A 111 6.15 -2.21 -22.44
N VAL A 112 6.27 -1.52 -23.59
CA VAL A 112 5.18 -1.44 -24.58
C VAL A 112 4.88 -2.82 -25.19
N ALA A 113 5.91 -3.61 -25.50
CA ALA A 113 5.72 -4.98 -25.99
C ALA A 113 5.01 -5.86 -24.96
N LEU A 114 5.38 -5.75 -23.68
CA LEU A 114 4.75 -6.51 -22.60
C LEU A 114 3.25 -6.15 -22.43
N ILE A 115 2.89 -4.87 -22.46
CA ILE A 115 1.49 -4.42 -22.42
C ILE A 115 0.68 -5.04 -23.58
N ASN A 116 1.25 -5.04 -24.79
CA ASN A 116 0.60 -5.66 -25.96
C ASN A 116 0.43 -7.16 -25.78
N ARG A 117 1.38 -7.83 -25.12
CA ARG A 117 1.30 -9.27 -24.83
C ARG A 117 0.19 -9.61 -23.83
N TYR A 118 0.02 -8.80 -22.77
CA TYR A 118 -1.14 -8.92 -21.87
C TYR A 118 -2.46 -8.83 -22.65
N LYS A 119 -2.57 -7.90 -23.61
CA LYS A 119 -3.74 -7.79 -24.49
C LYS A 119 -3.93 -9.02 -25.35
N GLN A 120 -2.87 -9.51 -25.99
CA GLN A 120 -2.91 -10.71 -26.82
C GLN A 120 -3.41 -11.95 -26.07
N PHE A 121 -3.04 -12.07 -24.80
CA PHE A 121 -3.44 -13.19 -23.95
C PHE A 121 -4.81 -12.99 -23.27
N GLY A 122 -5.45 -11.85 -23.43
CA GLY A 122 -6.75 -11.57 -22.82
C GLY A 122 -6.71 -11.47 -21.28
N ILE A 123 -5.57 -11.07 -20.73
CA ILE A 123 -5.32 -10.97 -19.28
C ILE A 123 -4.94 -9.53 -18.86
N VAL A 124 -5.47 -8.53 -19.57
CA VAL A 124 -5.16 -7.12 -19.27
C VAL A 124 -5.58 -6.77 -17.85
N PRO A 125 -4.65 -6.28 -17.01
CA PRO A 125 -4.95 -5.75 -15.69
C PRO A 125 -5.68 -4.41 -15.79
N GLU A 126 -6.21 -3.94 -14.68
CA GLU A 126 -6.80 -2.59 -14.60
C GLU A 126 -5.74 -1.50 -14.51
N VAL A 127 -4.54 -1.83 -13.99
CA VAL A 127 -3.40 -0.93 -13.86
C VAL A 127 -2.09 -1.64 -14.21
N PHE A 128 -1.27 -1.04 -15.06
CA PHE A 128 0.13 -1.44 -15.22
C PHE A 128 1.01 -0.60 -14.29
N TRP A 129 1.91 -1.29 -13.58
CA TRP A 129 2.73 -0.71 -12.53
C TRP A 129 4.21 -0.73 -12.89
N LEU A 130 4.78 0.48 -13.11
CA LEU A 130 6.20 0.71 -13.23
C LEU A 130 6.78 0.95 -11.82
N ASP A 131 7.55 -0.03 -11.33
CA ASP A 131 8.23 0.07 -10.04
C ASP A 131 9.50 0.93 -10.13
N ALA A 132 10.39 0.88 -9.14
CA ALA A 132 11.64 1.63 -9.08
C ALA A 132 12.49 1.45 -10.35
N GLY A 133 13.52 2.29 -10.51
CA GLY A 133 14.54 2.06 -11.52
C GLY A 133 14.26 2.68 -12.91
N TRP A 134 13.31 3.58 -13.05
CA TRP A 134 13.05 4.33 -14.28
C TRP A 134 13.91 5.59 -14.45
N TYR A 135 14.63 6.00 -13.41
CA TYR A 135 15.39 7.23 -13.32
C TYR A 135 16.88 7.02 -13.61
N GLU A 136 17.60 8.11 -13.90
CA GLU A 136 19.01 8.11 -14.26
C GLU A 136 19.89 7.37 -13.22
N GLY A 137 20.83 6.58 -13.73
CA GLY A 137 21.80 5.81 -12.95
C GLY A 137 21.26 4.50 -12.37
N SER A 138 19.95 4.23 -12.45
CA SER A 138 19.33 3.02 -11.88
C SER A 138 19.36 1.80 -12.80
N GLY A 139 19.86 1.93 -14.00
CA GLY A 139 20.03 0.87 -14.98
C GLY A 139 20.90 1.30 -16.14
N GLY A 140 21.13 0.40 -17.11
CA GLY A 140 21.90 0.71 -18.29
C GLY A 140 21.48 -0.16 -19.48
N PRO A 141 21.74 0.30 -20.73
CA PRO A 141 21.34 -0.40 -21.94
C PRO A 141 22.10 -1.72 -22.16
N ASP A 142 23.24 -1.88 -21.49
CA ASP A 142 24.07 -3.11 -21.50
C ASP A 142 23.68 -4.08 -20.36
N PHE A 143 22.61 -3.78 -19.64
CA PHE A 143 22.13 -4.54 -18.48
C PHE A 143 23.14 -4.66 -17.32
N SER A 144 24.25 -3.92 -17.36
CA SER A 144 25.20 -3.81 -16.25
C SER A 144 24.67 -2.94 -15.10
N GLY A 145 23.37 -2.70 -15.10
CA GLY A 145 22.62 -1.71 -14.39
C GLY A 145 22.99 -1.45 -12.94
N GLY A 146 22.92 -0.20 -12.57
CA GLY A 146 23.03 0.26 -11.19
C GLY A 146 21.91 -0.33 -10.33
N ASN A 147 22.15 -0.31 -9.03
CA ASN A 147 21.10 -0.65 -8.06
C ASN A 147 20.15 0.55 -7.93
N TRP A 148 18.87 0.34 -8.17
CA TRP A 148 17.85 1.38 -8.04
C TRP A 148 17.94 2.13 -6.69
N SER A 149 18.23 1.42 -5.60
CA SER A 149 18.25 1.97 -4.25
C SER A 149 19.42 2.91 -3.98
N THR A 150 20.50 2.82 -4.75
CA THR A 150 21.67 3.71 -4.65
C THR A 150 21.53 4.97 -5.51
N CYS A 151 20.48 5.07 -6.30
CA CYS A 151 20.20 6.19 -7.21
C CYS A 151 18.92 6.95 -6.84
N VAL A 152 18.28 6.62 -5.71
CA VAL A 152 17.11 7.34 -5.21
C VAL A 152 17.47 8.81 -4.98
N GLY A 153 16.61 9.70 -5.45
CA GLY A 153 16.87 11.14 -5.53
C GLY A 153 17.25 11.63 -6.93
N ASN A 154 17.49 10.72 -7.89
CA ASN A 154 17.65 11.06 -9.29
C ASN A 154 16.29 11.03 -10.02
N TRP A 155 15.38 11.93 -9.69
CA TRP A 155 14.02 11.92 -10.26
C TRP A 155 13.96 12.46 -11.68
N ILE A 156 14.98 12.20 -12.50
CA ILE A 156 15.07 12.49 -13.94
C ILE A 156 14.89 11.17 -14.68
N ILE A 157 13.99 11.15 -15.65
CA ILE A 157 13.75 9.95 -16.47
C ILE A 157 15.02 9.58 -17.22
N ASP A 158 15.43 8.31 -17.15
CA ASP A 158 16.57 7.81 -17.89
C ASP A 158 16.29 7.80 -19.39
N SER A 159 16.78 8.82 -20.08
CA SER A 159 16.54 9.02 -21.52
C SER A 159 17.19 7.96 -22.41
N THR A 160 18.12 7.16 -21.90
CA THR A 160 18.73 6.04 -22.66
C THR A 160 17.77 4.87 -22.78
N ARG A 161 17.00 4.60 -21.75
CA ARG A 161 16.00 3.52 -21.69
C ARG A 161 14.60 3.99 -22.06
N PHE A 162 14.28 5.25 -21.78
CA PHE A 162 12.98 5.88 -22.06
C PHE A 162 13.18 7.17 -22.86
N PRO A 163 13.58 7.08 -24.15
CA PRO A 163 13.98 8.25 -24.94
C PRO A 163 12.85 9.25 -25.19
N ARG A 164 11.59 8.83 -25.03
CA ARG A 164 10.40 9.69 -25.15
C ARG A 164 9.68 9.90 -23.80
N GLY A 165 10.41 9.72 -22.68
CA GLY A 165 9.83 9.73 -21.36
C GLY A 165 8.97 8.50 -21.07
N LEU A 166 8.09 8.60 -20.05
CA LEU A 166 7.19 7.49 -19.69
C LEU A 166 5.84 7.57 -20.42
N LYS A 167 5.61 8.63 -21.20
CA LYS A 167 4.36 8.85 -21.96
C LYS A 167 4.02 7.68 -22.90
N PRO A 168 4.95 7.06 -23.64
CA PRO A 168 4.64 5.89 -24.47
C PRO A 168 4.09 4.70 -23.71
N LEU A 169 4.52 4.49 -22.44
CA LEU A 169 4.03 3.42 -21.57
C LEU A 169 2.58 3.70 -21.16
N SER A 170 2.30 4.93 -20.73
CA SER A 170 0.94 5.31 -20.34
C SER A 170 -0.02 5.25 -21.54
N ASP A 171 0.42 5.73 -22.72
CA ASP A 171 -0.38 5.64 -23.95
C ASP A 171 -0.65 4.19 -24.36
N ALA A 172 0.32 3.29 -24.18
CA ALA A 172 0.13 1.87 -24.44
C ALA A 172 -0.88 1.24 -23.46
N ALA A 173 -0.77 1.55 -22.16
CA ALA A 173 -1.72 1.11 -21.14
C ALA A 173 -3.14 1.61 -21.45
N HIS A 174 -3.29 2.90 -21.76
CA HIS A 174 -4.59 3.50 -22.09
C HIS A 174 -5.22 2.88 -23.36
N ARG A 175 -4.42 2.57 -24.39
CA ARG A 175 -4.92 1.89 -25.60
C ARG A 175 -5.49 0.50 -25.35
N VAL A 176 -5.07 -0.17 -24.29
CA VAL A 176 -5.63 -1.48 -23.91
C VAL A 176 -6.72 -1.38 -22.84
N GLY A 177 -7.09 -0.16 -22.44
CA GLY A 177 -8.13 0.13 -21.44
C GLY A 177 -7.65 0.06 -19.98
N ALA A 178 -6.33 -0.02 -19.76
CA ALA A 178 -5.72 0.00 -18.44
C ALA A 178 -5.25 1.40 -18.04
N LYS A 179 -4.97 1.60 -16.75
CA LYS A 179 -4.33 2.76 -16.17
C LYS A 179 -2.82 2.53 -16.01
N PHE A 180 -2.07 3.60 -15.74
CA PHE A 180 -0.64 3.56 -15.56
C PHE A 180 -0.21 4.11 -14.21
N MET A 181 0.60 3.35 -13.46
CA MET A 181 1.14 3.68 -12.14
C MET A 181 2.66 3.75 -12.20
N VAL A 182 3.23 4.73 -11.50
CA VAL A 182 4.69 4.89 -11.38
C VAL A 182 5.10 5.03 -9.92
N TRP A 183 6.18 4.34 -9.56
CA TRP A 183 6.79 4.35 -8.24
C TRP A 183 7.72 5.54 -8.02
N PHE A 184 7.67 6.11 -6.81
CA PHE A 184 8.56 7.16 -6.30
C PHE A 184 8.90 6.90 -4.83
N GLU A 185 10.06 7.38 -4.40
CA GLU A 185 10.45 7.45 -2.99
C GLU A 185 11.03 8.85 -2.69
N PRO A 186 10.20 9.90 -2.77
CA PRO A 186 10.65 11.29 -2.81
C PRO A 186 11.18 11.81 -1.48
N GLU A 187 10.93 11.12 -0.39
CA GLU A 187 11.41 11.47 0.93
C GLU A 187 12.86 11.02 1.17
N ARG A 188 13.37 10.08 0.37
CA ARG A 188 14.75 9.60 0.47
C ARG A 188 15.60 10.15 -0.68
N ALA A 189 16.81 10.57 -0.37
CA ALA A 189 17.82 10.90 -1.36
C ALA A 189 19.18 10.29 -0.96
N ILE A 190 19.96 9.89 -1.95
CA ILE A 190 21.35 9.47 -1.75
C ILE A 190 22.24 10.68 -1.92
N VAL A 191 23.26 10.82 -1.08
CA VAL A 191 24.33 11.83 -1.23
C VAL A 191 24.87 11.77 -2.67
N ASN A 192 25.02 12.92 -3.31
CA ASN A 192 25.39 13.06 -4.71
C ASN A 192 24.30 12.70 -5.75
N SER A 193 23.09 12.33 -5.35
CA SER A 193 21.96 12.30 -6.27
C SER A 193 21.64 13.69 -6.85
N TRP A 194 20.90 13.73 -7.94
CA TRP A 194 20.46 15.01 -8.55
C TRP A 194 19.75 15.92 -7.53
N LEU A 195 18.80 15.39 -6.77
CA LEU A 195 18.05 16.17 -5.78
C LEU A 195 18.93 16.71 -4.68
N ALA A 196 19.84 15.89 -4.13
CA ALA A 196 20.75 16.29 -3.08
C ALA A 196 21.79 17.35 -3.53
N LYS A 197 22.18 17.33 -4.82
CA LYS A 197 23.08 18.34 -5.41
C LYS A 197 22.36 19.64 -5.74
N THR A 198 21.12 19.52 -6.22
CA THR A 198 20.34 20.69 -6.66
C THR A 198 19.82 21.48 -5.47
N HIS A 199 19.44 20.77 -4.40
CA HIS A 199 18.80 21.33 -3.21
C HIS A 199 19.42 20.80 -1.91
N PRO A 200 20.72 21.00 -1.67
CA PRO A 200 21.37 20.53 -0.47
C PRO A 200 20.76 21.14 0.82
N GLU A 201 20.19 22.34 0.73
CA GLU A 201 19.54 23.06 1.83
C GLU A 201 18.23 22.40 2.32
N TRP A 202 17.68 21.46 1.55
CA TRP A 202 16.47 20.71 1.91
C TRP A 202 16.78 19.29 2.39
N MET A 203 18.06 18.93 2.52
CA MET A 203 18.47 17.59 2.93
C MET A 203 18.77 17.55 4.43
N LEU A 204 18.13 16.64 5.14
CA LEU A 204 18.43 16.31 6.52
C LEU A 204 19.34 15.08 6.57
N SER A 205 20.42 15.17 7.37
CA SER A 205 21.34 14.06 7.60
C SER A 205 21.19 13.55 9.03
N SER A 206 21.32 12.24 9.22
CA SER A 206 21.37 11.64 10.57
C SER A 206 22.79 11.64 11.15
N SER A 207 23.81 11.65 10.28
CA SER A 207 25.23 11.82 10.60
C SER A 207 26.03 12.08 9.32
N ASP A 208 27.24 12.62 9.45
CA ASP A 208 28.15 12.91 8.32
C ASP A 208 28.60 11.67 7.54
N LYS A 209 28.47 10.48 8.13
CA LYS A 209 28.88 9.21 7.52
C LYS A 209 27.73 8.48 6.80
N ASN A 210 26.51 8.93 6.99
CA ASN A 210 25.36 8.28 6.37
C ASN A 210 25.16 8.79 4.93
N PRO A 211 25.27 7.93 3.89
CA PRO A 211 25.04 8.35 2.52
C PRO A 211 23.58 8.61 2.20
N VAL A 212 22.66 8.23 3.08
CA VAL A 212 21.22 8.43 2.91
C VAL A 212 20.82 9.72 3.60
N GLN A 213 20.08 10.56 2.91
CA GLN A 213 19.52 11.80 3.39
C GLN A 213 17.99 11.77 3.32
N LEU A 214 17.36 12.52 4.20
CA LEU A 214 15.91 12.71 4.20
C LEU A 214 15.58 14.07 3.61
N PHE A 215 14.69 14.12 2.63
CA PHE A 215 14.13 15.35 2.09
C PHE A 215 13.20 16.00 3.12
N ASP A 216 13.43 17.27 3.49
CA ASP A 216 12.68 17.98 4.53
C ASP A 216 11.32 18.47 4.04
N LEU A 217 10.32 17.58 4.02
CA LEU A 217 8.92 17.97 3.74
C LEU A 217 8.35 18.98 4.76
N GLY A 218 8.98 19.11 5.92
CA GLY A 218 8.64 20.13 6.91
C GLY A 218 9.03 21.55 6.52
N ASN A 219 9.94 21.69 5.55
CA ASN A 219 10.25 22.97 4.92
C ASN A 219 9.18 23.31 3.87
N ALA A 220 8.52 24.47 4.01
CA ALA A 220 7.40 24.84 3.14
C ALA A 220 7.81 25.04 1.67
N GLU A 221 9.00 25.58 1.41
CA GLU A 221 9.51 25.79 0.05
C GLU A 221 9.87 24.46 -0.61
N ALA A 222 10.54 23.57 0.13
CA ALA A 222 10.86 22.22 -0.31
C ALA A 222 9.58 21.41 -0.65
N CYS A 223 8.60 21.44 0.24
CA CYS A 223 7.32 20.77 0.05
C CYS A 223 6.57 21.31 -1.18
N ALA A 224 6.52 22.62 -1.37
CA ALA A 224 5.87 23.25 -2.53
C ALA A 224 6.59 22.90 -3.85
N TRP A 225 7.92 22.93 -3.84
CA TRP A 225 8.72 22.58 -5.00
C TRP A 225 8.52 21.11 -5.39
N LEU A 226 8.61 20.17 -4.44
CA LEU A 226 8.41 18.75 -4.71
C LEU A 226 7.00 18.47 -5.22
N SER A 227 6.00 19.11 -4.61
CA SER A 227 4.58 18.98 -5.02
C SER A 227 4.40 19.36 -6.49
N LYS A 228 4.97 20.50 -6.90
CA LYS A 228 4.94 20.94 -8.28
C LYS A 228 5.72 19.99 -9.19
N TYR A 229 6.94 19.62 -8.81
CA TYR A 229 7.84 18.78 -9.62
C TYR A 229 7.20 17.43 -9.93
N ILE A 230 6.74 16.72 -8.89
CA ILE A 230 6.05 15.43 -9.06
C ILE A 230 4.74 15.62 -9.83
N GLY A 231 3.95 16.65 -9.52
CA GLY A 231 2.72 16.94 -10.25
C GLY A 231 2.98 17.15 -11.76
N ASP A 232 4.02 17.88 -12.13
CA ASP A 232 4.39 18.09 -13.53
C ASP A 232 4.82 16.77 -14.22
N LEU A 233 5.57 15.91 -13.52
CA LEU A 233 5.93 14.57 -14.04
C LEU A 233 4.69 13.70 -14.29
N LEU A 234 3.73 13.71 -13.36
CA LEU A 234 2.49 12.96 -13.50
C LEU A 234 1.70 13.43 -14.74
N GLU A 235 1.55 14.73 -14.89
CA GLU A 235 0.80 15.34 -16.00
C GLU A 235 1.45 15.08 -17.36
N GLN A 236 2.75 15.37 -17.48
CA GLN A 236 3.51 15.21 -18.72
C GLN A 236 3.55 13.77 -19.22
N ASN A 237 3.56 12.81 -18.32
CA ASN A 237 3.65 11.40 -18.66
C ASN A 237 2.30 10.66 -18.60
N GLY A 238 1.19 11.33 -18.29
CA GLY A 238 -0.14 10.73 -18.27
C GLY A 238 -0.28 9.63 -17.21
N ILE A 239 0.28 9.85 -16.01
CA ILE A 239 0.29 8.89 -14.92
C ILE A 239 -1.02 8.99 -14.13
N ASP A 240 -1.75 7.87 -14.00
CA ASP A 240 -3.06 7.82 -13.32
C ASP A 240 -2.94 7.46 -11.83
N TYR A 241 -1.88 6.75 -11.46
CA TYR A 241 -1.60 6.29 -10.10
C TYR A 241 -0.19 6.72 -9.68
N TYR A 242 -0.10 7.41 -8.57
CA TYR A 242 1.16 7.77 -7.95
C TYR A 242 1.46 6.77 -6.83
N ARG A 243 2.53 5.98 -6.97
CA ARG A 243 2.98 5.09 -5.91
C ARG A 243 4.10 5.74 -5.12
N GLN A 244 3.88 5.92 -3.81
CA GLN A 244 4.93 6.38 -2.90
C GLN A 244 5.39 5.26 -1.99
N ASP A 245 6.67 5.01 -1.99
CA ASP A 245 7.35 4.13 -1.05
C ASP A 245 8.20 4.92 -0.05
N PHE A 246 8.64 4.23 1.01
CA PHE A 246 9.51 4.80 2.03
C PHE A 246 10.31 3.71 2.74
N ASN A 247 11.58 3.51 2.34
CA ASN A 247 12.43 2.39 2.71
C ASN A 247 13.61 2.81 3.62
N MET A 248 13.35 3.62 4.64
CA MET A 248 14.39 4.05 5.56
C MET A 248 13.92 4.11 7.01
N GLY A 249 14.88 4.02 7.95
CA GLY A 249 14.65 4.30 9.36
C GLY A 249 14.80 5.80 9.63
N ILE A 250 13.80 6.43 10.21
CA ILE A 250 13.65 7.89 10.21
C ILE A 250 14.02 8.58 11.53
N SER A 251 13.91 7.87 12.66
CA SER A 251 14.13 8.48 13.99
C SER A 251 15.46 9.20 14.17
N PRO A 252 16.62 8.68 13.65
CA PRO A 252 17.90 9.36 13.78
C PRO A 252 17.94 10.72 13.08
N TYR A 253 17.14 10.91 12.02
CA TYR A 253 17.09 12.20 11.30
C TYR A 253 16.38 13.26 12.12
N TRP A 254 15.33 12.89 12.86
CA TRP A 254 14.64 13.81 13.76
C TRP A 254 15.56 14.25 14.90
N GLU A 255 16.19 13.27 15.56
CA GLU A 255 17.09 13.51 16.70
C GLU A 255 18.28 14.41 16.33
N ALA A 256 18.83 14.26 15.11
CA ALA A 256 19.96 15.07 14.63
C ALA A 256 19.55 16.50 14.21
N ASN A 257 18.27 16.74 13.90
CA ASN A 257 17.84 18.00 13.29
C ASN A 257 16.77 18.76 14.09
N ASP A 258 16.30 18.23 15.22
CA ASP A 258 15.44 18.97 16.14
C ASP A 258 16.22 20.14 16.78
N GLU A 259 15.56 21.29 16.89
CA GLU A 259 16.12 22.44 17.63
C GLU A 259 16.21 22.11 19.14
N PRO A 260 17.20 22.66 19.87
CA PRO A 260 17.28 22.51 21.31
C PRO A 260 15.97 22.87 22.01
N GLY A 261 15.44 21.96 22.84
CA GLY A 261 14.16 22.15 23.55
C GLY A 261 12.92 21.96 22.71
N ARG A 262 13.05 21.50 21.47
CA ARG A 262 11.91 21.28 20.57
C ARG A 262 11.86 19.86 20.00
N THR A 263 12.20 18.88 20.81
CA THR A 263 12.21 17.46 20.42
C THR A 263 10.87 17.01 19.83
N GLY A 264 10.90 16.45 18.66
CA GLY A 264 9.76 15.96 17.90
C GLY A 264 9.13 16.97 16.94
N MET A 265 9.62 18.21 16.89
CA MET A 265 9.10 19.24 16.00
C MET A 265 9.39 18.92 14.53
N LYS A 266 10.60 18.45 14.22
CA LYS A 266 10.96 18.07 12.84
C LYS A 266 10.05 16.98 12.28
N GLU A 267 9.78 15.95 13.07
CA GLU A 267 8.83 14.91 12.67
C GLU A 267 7.42 15.46 12.44
N ILE A 268 6.91 16.29 13.37
CA ILE A 268 5.59 16.89 13.22
C ILE A 268 5.48 17.67 11.92
N ARG A 269 6.45 18.52 11.63
CA ARG A 269 6.47 19.33 10.41
C ARG A 269 6.60 18.48 9.15
N HIS A 270 7.41 17.43 9.19
CA HIS A 270 7.55 16.50 8.07
C HIS A 270 6.24 15.77 7.77
N VAL A 271 5.55 15.26 8.80
CA VAL A 271 4.25 14.57 8.64
C VAL A 271 3.19 15.54 8.13
N GLU A 272 3.13 16.77 8.65
CA GLU A 272 2.25 17.81 8.11
C GLU A 272 2.55 18.12 6.63
N GLY A 273 3.85 18.15 6.27
CA GLY A 273 4.31 18.34 4.90
C GLY A 273 3.91 17.18 3.98
N LEU A 274 4.06 15.93 4.43
CA LEU A 274 3.61 14.76 3.68
C LEU A 274 2.11 14.82 3.36
N TYR A 275 1.28 15.18 4.35
CA TYR A 275 -0.15 15.31 4.11
C TYR A 275 -0.46 16.44 3.12
N LYS A 276 0.20 17.59 3.23
CA LYS A 276 0.07 18.72 2.28
C LYS A 276 0.49 18.33 0.87
N PHE A 277 1.58 17.58 0.73
CA PHE A 277 2.05 17.10 -0.55
C PHE A 277 1.02 16.18 -1.21
N TRP A 278 0.49 15.19 -0.48
CA TRP A 278 -0.54 14.31 -1.03
C TRP A 278 -1.84 15.05 -1.32
N ASP A 279 -2.29 15.94 -0.42
CA ASP A 279 -3.48 16.77 -0.63
C ASP A 279 -3.32 17.62 -1.90
N TYR A 280 -2.16 18.25 -2.13
CA TYR A 280 -1.87 19.00 -3.37
C TYR A 280 -2.01 18.13 -4.63
N LEU A 281 -1.47 16.91 -4.62
CA LEU A 281 -1.60 16.02 -5.78
C LEU A 281 -3.07 15.62 -6.02
N LEU A 282 -3.81 15.34 -4.97
CA LEU A 282 -5.22 14.93 -5.05
C LEU A 282 -6.13 16.10 -5.47
N ASP A 283 -5.81 17.32 -5.09
CA ASP A 283 -6.53 18.54 -5.52
C ASP A 283 -6.25 18.88 -6.98
N ARG A 284 -4.97 18.78 -7.40
CA ARG A 284 -4.57 19.02 -8.80
C ARG A 284 -5.14 17.95 -9.73
N PHE A 285 -5.20 16.70 -9.27
CA PHE A 285 -5.67 15.54 -10.05
C PHE A 285 -6.80 14.80 -9.34
N PRO A 286 -8.06 15.25 -9.44
CA PRO A 286 -9.19 14.69 -8.69
C PRO A 286 -9.43 13.18 -8.90
N ARG A 287 -8.94 12.62 -9.99
CA ARG A 287 -9.05 11.19 -10.31
C ARG A 287 -7.78 10.38 -10.01
N LEU A 288 -6.73 11.03 -9.50
CA LEU A 288 -5.50 10.36 -9.11
C LEU A 288 -5.75 9.41 -7.93
N MET A 289 -5.14 8.25 -7.99
CA MET A 289 -5.00 7.35 -6.84
C MET A 289 -3.55 7.39 -6.35
N ILE A 290 -3.38 7.48 -5.04
CA ILE A 290 -2.07 7.32 -4.39
C ILE A 290 -1.98 5.90 -3.86
N ASP A 291 -1.02 5.12 -4.34
CA ASP A 291 -0.65 3.84 -3.74
C ASP A 291 0.42 4.08 -2.67
N ASN A 292 0.15 3.65 -1.46
CA ASN A 292 0.94 3.93 -0.27
C ASN A 292 1.72 2.68 0.16
N CYS A 293 3.02 2.70 -0.06
CA CYS A 293 3.97 1.75 0.49
C CYS A 293 4.92 2.47 1.46
N ALA A 294 5.35 1.79 2.48
CA ALA A 294 6.42 2.24 3.36
C ALA A 294 7.15 1.01 3.90
N ALA A 295 7.99 0.40 3.08
CA ALA A 295 8.52 -0.94 3.27
C ALA A 295 7.39 -1.91 3.66
N GLY A 296 6.37 -1.99 2.84
CA GLY A 296 5.09 -2.65 3.12
C GLY A 296 4.08 -1.75 3.83
N GLY A 297 3.41 -2.25 4.85
CA GLY A 297 2.24 -1.63 5.49
C GLY A 297 2.52 -0.72 6.67
N ARG A 298 3.65 0.00 6.75
CA ARG A 298 3.94 0.87 7.91
C ARG A 298 3.12 2.16 7.98
N ARG A 299 2.46 2.56 6.88
CA ARG A 299 1.61 3.75 6.80
C ARG A 299 0.14 3.38 6.55
N LEU A 300 -0.45 2.60 7.48
CA LEU A 300 -1.84 2.13 7.42
C LEU A 300 -2.72 2.79 8.49
N ASP A 301 -2.47 4.05 8.79
CA ASP A 301 -3.24 4.85 9.74
C ASP A 301 -4.43 5.58 9.08
N LEU A 302 -5.33 6.13 9.88
CA LEU A 302 -6.56 6.80 9.41
C LEU A 302 -6.29 8.00 8.49
N GLU A 303 -5.16 8.70 8.67
CA GLU A 303 -4.82 9.87 7.86
C GLU A 303 -4.30 9.48 6.49
N THR A 304 -3.42 8.49 6.44
CA THR A 304 -2.90 8.02 5.15
C THR A 304 -3.96 7.27 4.36
N MET A 305 -4.80 6.47 5.01
CA MET A 305 -5.88 5.73 4.34
C MET A 305 -6.95 6.64 3.73
N SER A 306 -7.18 7.82 4.30
CA SER A 306 -8.11 8.79 3.70
C SER A 306 -7.62 9.40 2.38
N ARG A 307 -6.31 9.32 2.10
CA ARG A 307 -5.64 9.88 0.92
C ARG A 307 -5.14 8.83 -0.06
N SER A 308 -4.93 7.61 0.39
CA SER A 308 -4.17 6.60 -0.36
C SER A 308 -4.74 5.20 -0.21
N ALA A 309 -4.18 4.27 -0.97
CA ALA A 309 -4.51 2.86 -0.99
C ALA A 309 -3.23 2.03 -0.80
N PRO A 310 -3.19 1.00 0.05
CA PRO A 310 -2.05 0.12 0.16
C PRO A 310 -2.20 -1.06 -0.81
N LEU A 311 -1.82 -0.89 -2.07
CA LEU A 311 -1.94 -1.94 -3.08
C LEU A 311 -0.93 -3.08 -2.86
N TRP A 312 0.19 -2.79 -2.20
CA TRP A 312 1.20 -3.78 -1.82
C TRP A 312 1.63 -3.58 -0.36
N ARG A 313 0.97 -4.25 0.57
CA ARG A 313 1.20 -4.06 2.01
C ARG A 313 2.19 -5.06 2.62
N THR A 314 2.52 -6.15 1.90
CA THR A 314 3.39 -7.22 2.40
C THR A 314 3.83 -8.15 1.27
N ASP A 315 5.02 -8.71 1.39
CA ASP A 315 5.55 -9.76 0.52
C ASP A 315 5.12 -11.18 0.96
N TYR A 316 4.40 -11.32 2.07
CA TYR A 316 4.00 -12.60 2.64
C TYR A 316 2.55 -12.96 2.29
N ARG A 317 2.31 -14.27 2.10
CA ARG A 317 0.98 -14.84 1.84
C ARG A 317 0.18 -14.99 3.14
N CYS A 318 -1.13 -15.13 3.02
CA CYS A 318 -2.07 -15.31 4.13
C CYS A 318 -2.11 -14.16 5.16
N HIS A 319 -1.34 -13.10 5.00
CA HIS A 319 -1.37 -11.92 5.88
C HIS A 319 -2.69 -11.14 5.81
N THR A 320 -3.48 -11.39 4.79
CA THR A 320 -4.85 -10.89 4.64
C THR A 320 -5.71 -11.19 5.87
N TYR A 321 -5.49 -12.33 6.52
CA TYR A 321 -6.24 -12.76 7.70
C TYR A 321 -6.23 -11.71 8.82
N GLY A 322 -5.05 -11.19 9.20
CA GLY A 322 -4.92 -10.21 10.29
C GLY A 322 -5.45 -8.81 9.93
N LEU A 323 -5.07 -8.29 8.77
CA LEU A 323 -5.47 -6.94 8.36
C LEU A 323 -6.97 -6.78 8.16
N ASN A 324 -7.67 -7.81 7.70
CA ASN A 324 -9.11 -7.78 7.47
C ASN A 324 -9.93 -7.51 8.75
N PHE A 325 -9.35 -7.61 9.95
CA PHE A 325 -10.05 -7.22 11.18
C PHE A 325 -10.46 -5.75 11.18
N PHE A 326 -9.73 -4.87 10.52
CA PHE A 326 -10.02 -3.44 10.54
C PHE A 326 -9.87 -2.73 9.19
N LEU A 327 -9.10 -3.31 8.27
CA LEU A 327 -8.79 -2.69 6.98
C LEU A 327 -9.36 -3.52 5.83
N PRO A 328 -10.47 -3.09 5.22
CA PRO A 328 -11.09 -3.82 4.11
C PRO A 328 -10.32 -3.67 2.80
N LEU A 329 -9.51 -2.61 2.66
CA LEU A 329 -8.83 -2.23 1.44
C LEU A 329 -7.31 -2.37 1.60
N HIS A 330 -6.76 -3.44 1.05
CA HIS A 330 -5.33 -3.71 1.01
C HIS A 330 -5.02 -4.80 -0.02
N GLY A 331 -3.74 -4.95 -0.41
CA GLY A 331 -3.32 -5.90 -1.42
C GLY A 331 -1.96 -6.56 -1.22
N THR A 332 -1.68 -7.51 -2.07
CA THR A 332 -0.39 -8.22 -2.19
C THR A 332 -0.24 -8.86 -3.57
N GLY A 333 0.91 -9.45 -3.86
CA GLY A 333 1.23 -10.08 -5.14
C GLY A 333 0.67 -11.49 -5.30
N ILE A 334 0.35 -11.85 -6.53
CA ILE A 334 0.05 -13.22 -6.99
C ILE A 334 1.27 -13.72 -7.76
N TYR A 335 1.87 -14.80 -7.28
CA TYR A 335 3.08 -15.39 -7.90
C TYR A 335 2.82 -16.67 -8.69
N GLY A 336 1.64 -17.26 -8.53
CA GLY A 336 1.26 -18.52 -9.22
C GLY A 336 -0.21 -18.57 -9.58
N THR A 337 -0.56 -19.49 -10.48
CA THR A 337 -1.93 -19.70 -10.96
C THR A 337 -2.58 -20.93 -10.34
N ASP A 338 -1.85 -21.72 -9.54
CA ASP A 338 -2.44 -22.80 -8.75
C ASP A 338 -3.33 -22.25 -7.64
N ASP A 339 -4.32 -23.01 -7.26
CA ASP A 339 -5.37 -22.57 -6.34
C ASP A 339 -4.84 -22.10 -4.98
N TYR A 340 -3.81 -22.77 -4.43
CA TYR A 340 -3.26 -22.39 -3.15
C TYR A 340 -2.52 -21.05 -3.20
N ASN A 341 -1.62 -20.88 -4.16
CA ASN A 341 -0.87 -19.64 -4.33
C ASN A 341 -1.80 -18.45 -4.61
N PHE A 342 -2.77 -18.65 -5.52
CA PHE A 342 -3.74 -17.62 -5.83
C PHE A 342 -4.60 -17.27 -4.62
N ARG A 343 -5.29 -18.25 -4.01
CA ARG A 343 -6.25 -17.99 -2.93
C ARG A 343 -5.59 -17.49 -1.65
N SER A 344 -4.32 -17.86 -1.40
CA SER A 344 -3.58 -17.33 -0.25
C SER A 344 -3.22 -15.84 -0.37
N SER A 345 -3.29 -15.30 -1.58
CA SER A 345 -3.07 -13.87 -1.87
C SER A 345 -4.36 -13.06 -2.00
N LEU A 346 -5.54 -13.70 -1.90
CA LEU A 346 -6.82 -13.02 -2.06
C LEU A 346 -6.97 -11.83 -1.09
N SER A 347 -7.34 -10.69 -1.65
CA SER A 347 -7.58 -9.43 -0.96
C SER A 347 -8.39 -8.48 -1.85
N SER A 348 -8.70 -7.29 -1.40
CA SER A 348 -9.49 -6.32 -2.18
C SER A 348 -8.78 -5.78 -3.42
N THR A 349 -7.46 -5.90 -3.47
CA THR A 349 -6.62 -5.64 -4.65
C THR A 349 -5.54 -6.72 -4.75
N MET A 350 -5.08 -6.99 -5.95
CA MET A 350 -4.01 -7.95 -6.19
C MET A 350 -3.08 -7.44 -7.28
N VAL A 351 -1.80 -7.80 -7.17
CA VAL A 351 -0.78 -7.47 -8.17
C VAL A 351 -0.33 -8.75 -8.86
N ILE A 352 -0.49 -8.82 -10.15
CA ILE A 352 -0.01 -9.94 -10.96
C ILE A 352 1.50 -9.84 -11.09
N ASN A 353 2.20 -10.88 -10.61
CA ASN A 353 3.65 -11.07 -10.74
C ASN A 353 3.96 -12.37 -11.49
N TRP A 354 3.25 -12.62 -12.56
CA TRP A 354 3.51 -13.76 -13.43
C TRP A 354 4.55 -13.41 -14.46
N GLU A 355 5.38 -14.39 -14.76
CA GLU A 355 6.31 -14.30 -15.86
C GLU A 355 5.55 -14.52 -17.19
N ILE A 356 5.31 -13.40 -17.92
CA ILE A 356 4.54 -13.38 -19.18
C ILE A 356 5.46 -13.52 -20.40
N THR A 357 6.75 -13.21 -20.28
CA THR A 357 7.68 -13.16 -21.40
C THR A 357 8.06 -14.55 -21.91
N SER A 358 8.27 -15.53 -21.02
CA SER A 358 8.64 -16.90 -21.38
C SER A 358 7.50 -17.91 -21.32
N ILE A 359 6.31 -17.50 -20.88
CA ILE A 359 5.11 -18.35 -20.72
C ILE A 359 5.43 -19.64 -19.94
N ARG A 360 5.76 -19.51 -18.68
CA ARG A 360 5.89 -20.68 -17.78
C ARG A 360 4.55 -21.16 -17.23
N GLY A 361 3.48 -20.39 -17.42
CA GLY A 361 2.12 -20.70 -16.99
C GLY A 361 1.18 -20.93 -18.15
N SER A 362 0.06 -21.55 -17.86
CA SER A 362 -1.05 -21.74 -18.79
C SER A 362 -1.86 -20.45 -18.90
N ILE A 363 -2.02 -19.90 -20.10
CA ILE A 363 -2.88 -18.73 -20.34
C ILE A 363 -4.35 -19.00 -19.88
N PRO A 364 -4.94 -20.16 -20.14
CA PRO A 364 -6.26 -20.49 -19.58
C PRO A 364 -6.32 -20.42 -18.06
N ASP A 365 -5.27 -20.86 -17.35
CA ASP A 365 -5.23 -20.76 -15.87
C ASP A 365 -5.11 -19.31 -15.41
N MET A 366 -4.33 -18.47 -16.08
CA MET A 366 -4.25 -17.03 -15.81
C MET A 366 -5.61 -16.35 -16.00
N GLN A 367 -6.31 -16.67 -17.10
CA GLN A 367 -7.65 -16.16 -17.37
C GLN A 367 -8.67 -16.61 -16.31
N ARG A 368 -8.63 -17.89 -15.90
CA ARG A 368 -9.45 -18.45 -14.84
C ARG A 368 -9.23 -17.71 -13.52
N VAL A 369 -7.99 -17.55 -13.11
CA VAL A 369 -7.62 -16.86 -11.85
C VAL A 369 -8.12 -15.41 -11.85
N ILE A 370 -7.97 -14.68 -12.96
CA ILE A 370 -8.47 -13.30 -13.08
C ILE A 370 -10.00 -13.26 -13.00
N ALA A 371 -10.70 -14.20 -13.65
CA ALA A 371 -12.15 -14.28 -13.60
C ALA A 371 -12.65 -14.57 -12.18
N GLU A 372 -12.08 -15.58 -11.51
CA GLU A 372 -12.38 -15.93 -10.12
C GLU A 372 -12.10 -14.75 -9.18
N TYR A 373 -10.96 -14.07 -9.32
CA TYR A 373 -10.64 -12.89 -8.52
C TYR A 373 -11.70 -11.78 -8.67
N LYS A 374 -12.11 -11.46 -9.89
CA LYS A 374 -13.12 -10.42 -10.16
C LYS A 374 -14.49 -10.76 -9.55
N GLU A 375 -14.84 -12.04 -9.49
CA GLU A 375 -16.06 -12.53 -8.83
C GLU A 375 -15.95 -12.39 -7.30
N LEU A 376 -14.79 -12.73 -6.72
CA LEU A 376 -14.58 -12.76 -5.27
C LEU A 376 -14.27 -11.37 -4.68
N ARG A 377 -13.65 -10.46 -5.46
CA ARG A 377 -13.21 -9.13 -4.99
C ARG A 377 -14.28 -8.33 -4.23
N PRO A 378 -15.56 -8.28 -4.66
CA PRO A 378 -16.60 -7.49 -3.96
C PRO A 378 -16.82 -7.92 -2.51
N TYR A 379 -16.60 -9.18 -2.18
CA TYR A 379 -16.78 -9.67 -0.81
C TYR A 379 -15.74 -9.10 0.17
N PHE A 380 -14.55 -8.67 -0.29
CA PHE A 380 -13.55 -8.07 0.58
C PHE A 380 -13.96 -6.71 1.13
N TYR A 381 -14.95 -6.06 0.58
CA TYR A 381 -15.54 -4.82 1.10
C TYR A 381 -16.59 -5.06 2.18
N GLU A 382 -17.02 -6.30 2.38
CA GLU A 382 -18.12 -6.72 3.24
C GLU A 382 -17.65 -7.15 4.65
N ASP A 383 -18.55 -7.72 5.44
CA ASP A 383 -18.24 -8.15 6.81
C ASP A 383 -17.26 -9.32 6.84
N TYR A 384 -16.30 -9.25 7.75
CA TYR A 384 -15.23 -10.24 7.90
C TYR A 384 -15.37 -11.00 9.23
N TYR A 385 -15.18 -12.32 9.18
CA TYR A 385 -15.17 -13.18 10.34
C TYR A 385 -14.00 -14.16 10.29
N PRO A 386 -13.04 -14.11 11.25
CA PRO A 386 -12.04 -15.15 11.41
C PRO A 386 -12.72 -16.40 11.97
N LEU A 387 -12.58 -17.55 11.32
CA LEU A 387 -13.24 -18.79 11.71
C LEU A 387 -12.35 -19.71 12.54
N THR A 388 -11.04 -19.56 12.47
CA THR A 388 -10.04 -20.36 13.23
C THR A 388 -9.43 -19.62 14.42
N GLY A 389 -9.98 -18.46 14.79
CA GLY A 389 -9.52 -17.69 15.94
C GLY A 389 -8.28 -16.83 15.66
N LEU A 390 -7.61 -16.40 16.74
CA LEU A 390 -6.45 -15.51 16.72
C LEU A 390 -5.16 -16.22 17.15
N GLY A 391 -5.00 -17.49 16.80
CA GLY A 391 -3.78 -18.24 17.11
C GLY A 391 -2.54 -17.75 16.36
N ASP A 392 -1.50 -18.54 16.28
CA ASP A 392 -0.33 -18.22 15.47
C ASP A 392 -0.70 -18.21 13.98
N LEU A 393 -0.89 -17.00 13.45
CA LEU A 393 -1.32 -16.77 12.06
C LEU A 393 -0.20 -17.02 11.05
N THR A 394 1.03 -17.16 11.53
CA THR A 394 2.22 -17.44 10.70
C THR A 394 2.65 -18.90 10.77
N GLY A 395 2.09 -19.68 11.69
CA GLY A 395 2.37 -21.12 11.86
C GLY A 395 2.01 -21.92 10.62
N ASP A 396 2.83 -22.91 10.31
CA ASP A 396 2.61 -23.82 9.17
C ASP A 396 1.85 -25.10 9.58
N ASP A 397 1.55 -25.29 10.86
CA ASP A 397 0.88 -26.45 11.46
C ASP A 397 -0.59 -26.22 11.81
N VAL A 398 -1.19 -25.14 11.30
CA VAL A 398 -2.55 -24.69 11.62
C VAL A 398 -3.50 -24.77 10.42
N TRP A 399 -4.80 -24.82 10.70
CA TRP A 399 -5.84 -24.39 9.77
C TRP A 399 -6.02 -22.89 9.90
N LEU A 400 -6.15 -22.20 8.76
CA LEU A 400 -6.43 -20.79 8.69
C LEU A 400 -7.69 -20.60 7.84
N ALA A 401 -8.79 -20.17 8.44
CA ALA A 401 -10.04 -19.98 7.73
C ALA A 401 -10.72 -18.66 8.11
N TYR A 402 -11.30 -18.01 7.12
CA TYR A 402 -12.11 -16.82 7.31
C TYR A 402 -13.35 -16.83 6.40
N GLN A 403 -14.33 -16.04 6.78
CA GLN A 403 -15.56 -15.80 6.02
C GLN A 403 -15.67 -14.31 5.72
N LEU A 404 -16.10 -14.02 4.49
CA LEU A 404 -16.61 -12.72 4.10
C LEU A 404 -18.10 -12.87 3.87
N ASN A 405 -18.90 -12.03 4.53
CA ASN A 405 -20.35 -12.14 4.53
C ASN A 405 -20.98 -10.84 4.02
N LYS A 406 -21.87 -10.96 3.06
CA LYS A 406 -22.59 -9.84 2.44
C LYS A 406 -24.06 -9.86 2.90
N PRO A 407 -24.39 -9.18 4.00
CA PRO A 407 -25.73 -9.26 4.59
C PRO A 407 -26.82 -8.70 3.69
N SER A 408 -26.48 -7.81 2.73
CA SER A 408 -27.45 -7.14 1.85
C SER A 408 -28.18 -8.08 0.91
N ASP A 409 -27.55 -9.21 0.54
CA ASP A 409 -28.15 -10.22 -0.37
C ASP A 409 -28.08 -11.65 0.19
N GLY A 410 -27.56 -11.82 1.41
CA GLY A 410 -27.47 -13.10 2.08
C GLY A 410 -26.42 -14.05 1.51
N THR A 411 -25.45 -13.53 0.75
CA THR A 411 -24.35 -14.32 0.19
C THR A 411 -23.05 -14.15 0.97
N GLY A 412 -22.08 -15.03 0.72
CA GLY A 412 -20.76 -14.93 1.34
C GLY A 412 -19.78 -15.94 0.76
N ILE A 413 -18.52 -15.80 1.15
CA ILE A 413 -17.48 -16.77 0.81
C ILE A 413 -16.75 -17.24 2.07
N VAL A 414 -16.28 -18.48 2.03
CA VAL A 414 -15.39 -19.06 3.04
C VAL A 414 -14.11 -19.45 2.36
N VAL A 415 -13.00 -18.97 2.90
CA VAL A 415 -11.66 -19.32 2.43
C VAL A 415 -10.94 -20.06 3.55
N ALA A 416 -10.46 -21.26 3.26
CA ALA A 416 -9.79 -22.11 4.24
C ALA A 416 -8.48 -22.68 3.68
N PHE A 417 -7.43 -22.61 4.50
CA PHE A 417 -6.10 -23.11 4.16
C PHE A 417 -5.67 -24.16 5.17
N ARG A 418 -5.42 -25.37 4.70
CA ARG A 418 -4.61 -26.33 5.44
C ARG A 418 -3.15 -25.98 5.18
N ARG A 419 -2.48 -25.46 6.23
CA ARG A 419 -1.06 -25.12 6.10
C ARG A 419 -0.23 -26.41 5.98
N LYS A 420 0.97 -26.29 5.36
CA LYS A 420 1.78 -27.42 4.86
C LYS A 420 2.11 -28.49 5.91
N ASP A 421 2.35 -28.10 7.16
CA ASP A 421 2.77 -28.98 8.24
C ASP A 421 1.61 -29.37 9.19
N ASN A 422 0.36 -29.04 8.82
CA ASN A 422 -0.80 -29.36 9.65
C ASN A 422 -1.09 -30.86 9.64
N PRO A 423 -1.08 -31.54 10.80
CA PRO A 423 -1.33 -32.97 10.88
C PRO A 423 -2.81 -33.35 10.72
N GLN A 424 -3.74 -32.38 10.81
CA GLN A 424 -5.17 -32.62 10.73
C GLN A 424 -5.67 -32.47 9.30
N ASP A 425 -6.30 -33.50 8.76
CA ASP A 425 -6.84 -33.50 7.40
C ASP A 425 -8.16 -32.74 7.25
N SER A 426 -8.85 -32.47 8.35
CA SER A 426 -10.12 -31.76 8.39
C SER A 426 -10.22 -30.83 9.58
N THR A 427 -11.08 -29.83 9.45
CA THR A 427 -11.44 -28.94 10.55
C THR A 427 -12.93 -28.58 10.47
N VAL A 428 -13.52 -28.28 11.62
CA VAL A 428 -14.91 -27.81 11.69
C VAL A 428 -14.89 -26.33 12.01
N VAL A 429 -15.54 -25.55 11.15
CA VAL A 429 -15.69 -24.10 11.32
C VAL A 429 -17.16 -23.75 11.52
N LYS A 430 -17.42 -22.77 12.38
CA LYS A 430 -18.77 -22.25 12.61
C LYS A 430 -18.93 -20.95 11.83
N LEU A 431 -19.81 -20.95 10.83
CA LEU A 431 -20.16 -19.75 10.07
C LEU A 431 -20.84 -18.71 10.96
N ARG A 432 -20.65 -17.44 10.66
CA ARG A 432 -21.07 -16.30 11.47
C ARG A 432 -21.84 -15.29 10.63
N GLY A 433 -22.61 -14.41 11.28
CA GLY A 433 -23.36 -13.35 10.60
C GLY A 433 -24.51 -13.85 9.70
N LEU A 434 -24.85 -15.14 9.78
CA LEU A 434 -25.96 -15.73 9.03
C LEU A 434 -27.29 -15.57 9.78
N ASP A 435 -28.37 -15.44 9.03
CA ASP A 435 -29.72 -15.46 9.59
C ASP A 435 -30.10 -16.93 9.93
N PRO A 436 -30.35 -17.27 11.21
CA PRO A 436 -30.69 -18.62 11.61
C PRO A 436 -32.03 -19.13 11.08
N GLN A 437 -32.87 -18.26 10.51
CA GLN A 437 -34.14 -18.61 9.91
C GLN A 437 -34.06 -18.89 8.39
N GLN A 438 -32.89 -18.65 7.78
CA GLN A 438 -32.65 -18.87 6.36
C GLN A 438 -31.98 -20.20 6.08
N VAL A 439 -32.23 -20.76 4.91
CA VAL A 439 -31.53 -21.94 4.38
C VAL A 439 -30.46 -21.45 3.41
N TYR A 440 -29.25 -21.92 3.61
CA TYR A 440 -28.10 -21.58 2.77
C TYR A 440 -27.64 -22.80 1.97
N SER A 441 -27.35 -22.60 0.70
CA SER A 441 -26.67 -23.60 -0.13
C SER A 441 -25.16 -23.31 -0.16
N VAL A 442 -24.35 -24.36 -0.12
CA VAL A 442 -22.90 -24.29 -0.27
C VAL A 442 -22.53 -24.87 -1.63
N GLN A 443 -21.78 -24.13 -2.43
CA GLN A 443 -21.28 -24.54 -3.75
C GLN A 443 -19.77 -24.69 -3.73
#